data_52f3386fef63025477e0bfc359c8df50
#
_entry.id   52f3386fef63025477e0bfc359c8df50
#
_cell.length_a   1.000
_cell.length_b   1.000
_cell.length_c   1.000
_cell.angle_alpha   90.00
_cell.angle_beta   90.00
_cell.angle_gamma   90.00
#
_symmetry.space_group_name_H-M   'P 1'
#
loop_
_entity.id
_entity.type
_entity.pdbx_description
1 polymer ?
#
loop_
_entity_poly.entity_id
_entity_poly.type
_entity_poly.pdbx_seq_one_letter_code
_entity_poly.pdbx_strand_id
1 'polypeptide(L)'
;MSDCTSQYCDFVHIVEFTALPESFPEWFRYTFPEVVWSDRCVRDDNDVPRRVNNTLLKGLRNDIEVFRCRGLIDETPVYQSHLAKVNALRHAWLELLLEGRYTAMDNFSCSNADLTARSYIAGNKMAVVVTNTGVKRQKGTIQVPGYRFAEGRSLSFEPLSSTSVNLQENDLAVLIFEKE
;
A
#
# COMPACT_ATOMS: atom_id res chain seq x y z
N MET A 1 -8.40 17.36 -9.15
CA MET A 1 -9.71 16.91 -9.65
C MET A 1 -10.73 17.18 -8.57
N SER A 2 -11.91 17.65 -8.91
CA SER A 2 -12.98 17.86 -7.93
C SER A 2 -13.74 16.55 -7.70
N ASP A 3 -14.32 16.39 -6.53
CA ASP A 3 -15.21 15.29 -6.15
C ASP A 3 -16.35 15.07 -7.15
N CYS A 4 -16.83 16.17 -7.76
CA CYS A 4 -17.89 16.10 -8.76
C CYS A 4 -17.51 15.35 -10.04
N THR A 5 -16.22 15.25 -10.36
CA THR A 5 -15.75 14.55 -11.56
C THR A 5 -15.41 13.09 -11.29
N SER A 6 -15.00 12.75 -10.08
CA SER A 6 -14.57 11.39 -9.73
C SER A 6 -15.69 10.36 -9.85
N GLN A 7 -16.93 10.74 -9.56
CA GLN A 7 -18.11 9.87 -9.68
C GLN A 7 -18.46 9.44 -11.12
N TYR A 8 -17.85 10.07 -12.13
CA TYR A 8 -18.07 9.77 -13.56
C TYR A 8 -16.85 9.14 -14.21
N CYS A 9 -15.85 8.75 -13.43
CA CYS A 9 -14.59 8.22 -13.93
C CYS A 9 -14.36 6.81 -13.42
N ASP A 10 -14.04 5.87 -14.31
CA ASP A 10 -13.57 4.53 -13.95
C ASP A 10 -12.10 4.55 -13.51
N PHE A 11 -11.34 5.53 -13.99
CA PHE A 11 -9.92 5.68 -13.75
C PHE A 11 -9.55 7.13 -13.47
N VAL A 12 -8.75 7.36 -12.45
CA VAL A 12 -8.20 8.67 -12.10
C VAL A 12 -6.69 8.58 -11.97
N HIS A 13 -6.02 9.42 -12.75
CA HIS A 13 -4.58 9.60 -12.66
C HIS A 13 -4.27 10.80 -11.75
N ILE A 14 -3.44 10.56 -10.76
CA ILE A 14 -2.91 11.59 -9.86
C ILE A 14 -1.39 11.66 -10.00
N VAL A 15 -0.82 12.79 -9.62
CA VAL A 15 0.62 13.03 -9.73
C VAL A 15 1.16 13.48 -8.39
N GLU A 16 2.16 12.75 -7.88
CA GLU A 16 2.94 13.10 -6.69
C GLU A 16 2.16 13.14 -5.36
N PHE A 17 0.96 12.57 -5.29
CA PHE A 17 0.21 12.55 -4.02
C PHE A 17 0.85 11.67 -2.94
N THR A 18 1.61 10.65 -3.33
CA THR A 18 2.33 9.82 -2.37
C THR A 18 3.68 10.41 -1.94
N ALA A 19 4.11 11.49 -2.58
CA ALA A 19 5.30 12.22 -2.17
C ALA A 19 5.14 12.84 -0.77
N LEU A 20 3.91 13.25 -0.43
CA LEU A 20 3.54 13.76 0.89
C LEU A 20 2.45 12.87 1.47
N PRO A 21 2.72 12.10 2.55
CA PRO A 21 1.74 11.16 3.12
C PRO A 21 0.38 11.78 3.46
N GLU A 22 0.38 13.05 3.87
CA GLU A 22 -0.81 13.78 4.28
C GLU A 22 -1.58 14.41 3.11
N SER A 23 -1.00 14.44 1.91
CA SER A 23 -1.54 15.19 0.78
C SER A 23 -2.60 14.43 -0.03
N PHE A 24 -2.60 13.09 0.03
CA PHE A 24 -3.64 12.32 -0.64
C PHE A 24 -4.89 12.27 0.23
N PRO A 25 -6.01 12.77 -0.25
CA PRO A 25 -7.26 12.67 0.47
C PRO A 25 -7.77 11.22 0.42
N GLU A 26 -7.38 10.40 1.38
CA GLU A 26 -7.75 8.97 1.47
C GLU A 26 -9.27 8.75 1.44
N TRP A 27 -10.03 9.76 1.87
CA TRP A 27 -11.49 9.73 1.80
C TRP A 27 -12.02 9.58 0.37
N PHE A 28 -11.30 10.02 -0.66
CA PHE A 28 -11.64 9.74 -2.05
C PHE A 28 -11.63 8.24 -2.34
N ARG A 29 -10.56 7.57 -1.92
CA ARG A 29 -10.42 6.12 -2.13
C ARG A 29 -11.44 5.33 -1.31
N TYR A 30 -11.80 5.84 -0.14
CA TYR A 30 -12.82 5.26 0.72
C TYR A 30 -14.24 5.46 0.14
N THR A 31 -14.52 6.65 -0.38
CA THR A 31 -15.85 7.03 -0.89
C THR A 31 -16.16 6.43 -2.26
N PHE A 32 -15.13 6.30 -3.11
CA PHE A 32 -15.26 5.78 -4.47
C PHE A 32 -14.38 4.54 -4.65
N PRO A 33 -14.73 3.42 -4.00
CA PRO A 33 -13.89 2.21 -3.99
C PRO A 33 -13.78 1.55 -5.37
N GLU A 34 -14.74 1.75 -6.26
CA GLU A 34 -14.78 1.25 -7.63
C GLU A 34 -13.85 1.99 -8.58
N VAL A 35 -13.49 3.22 -8.25
CA VAL A 35 -12.60 4.03 -9.10
C VAL A 35 -11.16 3.57 -8.95
N VAL A 36 -10.52 3.32 -10.08
CA VAL A 36 -9.09 3.00 -10.12
C VAL A 36 -8.28 4.27 -10.00
N TRP A 37 -7.51 4.36 -8.91
CA TRP A 37 -6.60 5.47 -8.65
C TRP A 37 -5.17 5.06 -8.95
N SER A 38 -4.47 5.81 -9.79
CA SER A 38 -3.03 5.62 -10.03
C SER A 38 -2.25 6.85 -9.64
N ASP A 39 -1.02 6.66 -9.18
CA ASP A 39 -0.12 7.74 -8.80
C ASP A 39 1.22 7.64 -9.55
N ARG A 40 1.57 8.73 -10.20
CA ARG A 40 2.85 8.94 -10.86
C ARG A 40 3.77 9.71 -9.91
N CYS A 41 4.28 9.03 -8.90
CA CYS A 41 5.08 9.66 -7.85
C CYS A 41 6.57 9.43 -7.98
N VAL A 42 7.00 8.44 -8.75
CA VAL A 42 8.41 8.07 -8.89
C VAL A 42 8.85 8.29 -10.34
N ARG A 43 9.87 9.12 -10.49
CA ARG A 43 10.43 9.51 -11.80
C ARG A 43 11.90 9.17 -11.94
N ASP A 44 12.54 8.86 -10.83
CA ASP A 44 13.96 8.56 -10.69
C ASP A 44 14.19 7.66 -9.47
N ASP A 45 15.44 7.46 -9.09
CA ASP A 45 15.82 6.62 -7.93
C ASP A 45 15.77 7.35 -6.57
N ASN A 46 15.17 8.55 -6.50
CA ASN A 46 15.09 9.28 -5.24
C ASN A 46 13.85 8.89 -4.42
N ASP A 47 14.05 8.61 -3.13
CA ASP A 47 13.01 8.33 -2.14
C ASP A 47 12.00 7.23 -2.59
N VAL A 48 12.47 6.30 -3.40
CA VAL A 48 11.68 5.24 -4.02
C VAL A 48 10.93 4.38 -3.01
N PRO A 49 11.58 3.84 -1.95
CA PRO A 49 10.88 2.90 -1.05
C PRO A 49 9.64 3.51 -0.42
N ARG A 50 9.77 4.72 0.12
CA ARG A 50 8.65 5.41 0.76
C ARG A 50 7.49 5.67 -0.21
N ARG A 51 7.80 6.17 -1.41
CA ARG A 51 6.81 6.53 -2.41
C ARG A 51 6.05 5.30 -2.92
N VAL A 52 6.77 4.25 -3.30
CA VAL A 52 6.17 3.02 -3.81
C VAL A 52 5.39 2.28 -2.72
N ASN A 53 5.89 2.22 -1.48
CA ASN A 53 5.14 1.65 -0.36
C ASN A 53 3.82 2.38 -0.11
N ASN A 54 3.82 3.71 -0.20
CA ASN A 54 2.63 4.52 -0.04
C ASN A 54 1.55 4.21 -1.10
N THR A 55 1.91 3.83 -2.32
CA THR A 55 0.91 3.44 -3.32
C THR A 55 0.19 2.15 -2.91
N LEU A 56 0.92 1.15 -2.41
CA LEU A 56 0.28 -0.07 -1.89
C LEU A 56 -0.53 0.22 -0.63
N LEU A 57 0.03 1.00 0.29
CA LEU A 57 -0.63 1.37 1.55
C LEU A 57 -1.99 2.04 1.31
N LYS A 58 -2.06 2.93 0.33
CA LYS A 58 -3.25 3.77 0.05
C LYS A 58 -4.18 3.22 -1.03
N GLY A 59 -3.94 2.01 -1.52
CA GLY A 59 -4.78 1.40 -2.54
C GLY A 59 -4.65 2.06 -3.93
N LEU A 60 -3.49 2.64 -4.21
CA LEU A 60 -3.20 3.26 -5.49
C LEU A 60 -2.44 2.29 -6.39
N ARG A 61 -2.62 2.41 -7.70
CA ARG A 61 -1.76 1.73 -8.68
C ARG A 61 -0.55 2.59 -8.97
N ASN A 62 0.60 1.95 -9.17
CA ASN A 62 1.78 2.66 -9.63
C ASN A 62 1.64 2.97 -11.13
N ASP A 63 1.81 4.24 -11.47
CA ASP A 63 2.03 4.68 -12.83
C ASP A 63 3.52 4.99 -12.99
N ILE A 64 4.13 4.39 -14.02
CA ILE A 64 5.57 4.46 -14.24
C ILE A 64 5.88 5.64 -15.15
N GLU A 65 6.61 6.60 -14.61
CA GLU A 65 7.19 7.69 -15.39
C GLU A 65 8.68 7.79 -15.05
N VAL A 66 9.53 7.55 -16.04
CA VAL A 66 10.96 7.75 -15.91
C VAL A 66 11.37 8.91 -16.83
N PHE A 67 12.06 9.92 -16.26
CA PHE A 67 12.51 11.11 -16.99
C PHE A 67 11.41 11.74 -17.87
N ARG A 68 10.19 11.89 -17.34
CA ARG A 68 9.02 12.40 -18.07
C ARG A 68 8.69 11.59 -19.32
N CYS A 69 8.65 10.28 -19.17
CA CYS A 69 8.40 9.30 -20.25
C CYS A 69 9.47 9.30 -21.37
N ARG A 70 10.66 9.73 -21.08
CA ARG A 70 11.80 9.73 -22.03
C ARG A 70 12.88 8.72 -21.67
N GLY A 71 12.85 8.14 -20.49
CA GLY A 71 13.75 7.11 -20.01
C GLY A 71 13.08 5.75 -19.93
N LEU A 72 13.88 4.74 -19.61
CA LEU A 72 13.46 3.36 -19.39
C LEU A 72 13.57 3.03 -17.90
N ILE A 73 12.77 2.08 -17.43
CA ILE A 73 12.77 1.69 -16.02
C ILE A 73 14.09 1.03 -15.57
N ASP A 74 14.82 0.43 -16.48
CA ASP A 74 16.14 -0.16 -16.23
C ASP A 74 17.23 0.89 -15.97
N GLU A 75 17.00 2.15 -16.36
CA GLU A 75 17.86 3.28 -16.01
C GLU A 75 17.66 3.74 -14.55
N THR A 76 16.66 3.18 -13.85
CA THR A 76 16.34 3.43 -12.44
C THR A 76 16.30 2.12 -11.66
N PRO A 77 17.47 1.51 -11.37
CA PRO A 77 17.54 0.17 -10.79
C PRO A 77 16.95 0.05 -9.38
N VAL A 78 17.02 1.11 -8.57
CA VAL A 78 16.41 1.11 -7.24
C VAL A 78 14.90 1.09 -7.38
N TYR A 79 14.32 1.91 -8.26
CA TYR A 79 12.90 1.94 -8.53
C TYR A 79 12.41 0.60 -9.08
N GLN A 80 13.08 0.08 -10.12
CA GLN A 80 12.73 -1.21 -10.72
C GLN A 80 12.72 -2.33 -9.67
N SER A 81 13.79 -2.45 -8.89
CA SER A 81 13.92 -3.50 -7.87
C SER A 81 12.87 -3.40 -6.77
N HIS A 82 12.62 -2.20 -6.26
CA HIS A 82 11.66 -1.99 -5.18
C HIS A 82 10.21 -2.20 -5.67
N LEU A 83 9.87 -1.66 -6.83
CA LEU A 83 8.57 -1.84 -7.46
C LEU A 83 8.27 -3.33 -7.71
N ALA A 84 9.26 -4.11 -8.14
CA ALA A 84 9.10 -5.55 -8.34
C ALA A 84 8.71 -6.27 -7.04
N LYS A 85 9.32 -5.91 -5.90
CA LYS A 85 8.98 -6.47 -4.58
C LYS A 85 7.55 -6.11 -4.16
N VAL A 86 7.16 -4.85 -4.29
CA VAL A 86 5.81 -4.39 -3.92
C VAL A 86 4.75 -5.03 -4.83
N ASN A 87 5.04 -5.17 -6.12
CA ASN A 87 4.15 -5.85 -7.05
C ASN A 87 4.04 -7.35 -6.78
N ALA A 88 5.13 -8.01 -6.35
CA ALA A 88 5.05 -9.42 -5.92
C ALA A 88 4.08 -9.60 -4.75
N LEU A 89 4.11 -8.72 -3.75
CA LEU A 89 3.14 -8.74 -2.65
C LEU A 89 1.71 -8.49 -3.15
N ARG A 90 1.52 -7.51 -4.05
CA ARG A 90 0.20 -7.23 -4.63
C ARG A 90 -0.34 -8.42 -5.42
N HIS A 91 0.50 -9.09 -6.21
CA HIS A 91 0.12 -10.26 -6.99
C HIS A 91 -0.21 -11.49 -6.13
N ALA A 92 0.44 -11.64 -4.98
CA ALA A 92 0.14 -12.75 -4.07
C ALA A 92 -1.31 -12.72 -3.56
N TRP A 93 -1.90 -11.53 -3.43
CA TRP A 93 -3.27 -11.33 -2.94
C TRP A 93 -4.03 -10.29 -3.77
N LEU A 94 -4.11 -10.53 -5.07
CA LEU A 94 -4.72 -9.64 -6.06
C LEU A 94 -6.17 -9.32 -5.70
N GLU A 95 -6.95 -10.32 -5.30
CA GLU A 95 -8.34 -10.19 -4.87
C GLU A 95 -8.54 -9.22 -3.69
N LEU A 96 -7.51 -9.06 -2.86
CA LEU A 96 -7.54 -8.14 -1.71
C LEU A 96 -6.89 -6.79 -2.04
N LEU A 97 -5.66 -6.81 -2.54
CA LEU A 97 -4.82 -5.60 -2.66
C LEU A 97 -5.04 -4.79 -3.93
N LEU A 98 -5.77 -5.36 -4.90
CA LEU A 98 -6.11 -4.67 -6.14
C LEU A 98 -7.62 -4.51 -6.31
N GLU A 99 -8.37 -5.58 -6.10
CA GLU A 99 -9.82 -5.64 -6.32
C GLU A 99 -10.62 -5.42 -5.04
N GLY A 100 -9.99 -5.65 -3.88
CA GLY A 100 -10.63 -5.49 -2.59
C GLY A 100 -11.00 -4.05 -2.27
N ARG A 101 -12.04 -3.91 -1.46
CA ARG A 101 -12.49 -2.61 -0.96
C ARG A 101 -11.46 -2.06 0.03
N TYR A 102 -10.95 -0.87 -0.25
CA TYR A 102 -10.11 -0.12 0.68
C TYR A 102 -10.94 0.37 1.87
N THR A 103 -10.50 0.09 3.09
CA THR A 103 -11.20 0.42 4.33
C THR A 103 -10.36 1.29 5.29
N ALA A 104 -9.29 1.89 4.80
CA ALA A 104 -8.41 2.79 5.54
C ALA A 104 -7.95 2.20 6.88
N MET A 105 -8.33 2.80 8.00
CA MET A 105 -7.95 2.35 9.34
C MET A 105 -9.05 1.56 10.05
N ASP A 106 -10.11 1.18 9.33
CA ASP A 106 -11.26 0.52 9.94
C ASP A 106 -10.98 -0.96 10.25
N ASN A 107 -11.63 -1.43 11.31
CA ASN A 107 -11.73 -2.83 11.71
C ASN A 107 -10.42 -3.50 12.17
N PHE A 108 -9.37 -2.76 12.44
CA PHE A 108 -8.14 -3.29 13.04
C PHE A 108 -7.53 -2.28 14.02
N SER A 109 -6.57 -2.75 14.81
CA SER A 109 -5.71 -1.89 15.62
C SER A 109 -4.24 -2.26 15.45
N CYS A 110 -3.37 -1.27 15.59
CA CYS A 110 -1.92 -1.44 15.64
C CYS A 110 -1.42 -0.99 17.00
N SER A 111 -0.63 -1.82 17.67
CA SER A 111 -0.11 -1.52 19.01
C SER A 111 0.96 -0.42 19.06
N ASN A 112 1.46 0.02 17.88
CA ASN A 112 2.48 1.04 17.76
C ASN A 112 2.03 2.15 16.80
N ALA A 113 1.89 3.37 17.31
CA ALA A 113 1.45 4.54 16.55
C ALA A 113 2.50 5.06 15.55
N ASP A 114 3.77 4.66 15.67
CA ASP A 114 4.83 5.01 14.71
C ASP A 114 4.79 4.15 13.44
N LEU A 115 3.97 3.10 13.43
CA LEU A 115 3.69 2.31 12.24
C LEU A 115 2.43 2.84 11.54
N THR A 116 2.50 2.95 10.24
CA THR A 116 1.34 3.31 9.42
C THR A 116 0.73 2.05 8.82
N ALA A 117 -0.57 1.85 8.99
CA ALA A 117 -1.26 0.67 8.48
C ALA A 117 -2.58 1.03 7.81
N ARG A 118 -2.97 0.25 6.79
CA ARG A 118 -4.25 0.37 6.08
C ARG A 118 -4.80 -1.00 5.74
N SER A 119 -6.12 -1.10 5.63
CA SER A 119 -6.81 -2.36 5.42
C SER A 119 -7.62 -2.41 4.13
N TYR A 120 -7.83 -3.65 3.67
CA TYR A 120 -8.60 -4.00 2.49
C TYR A 120 -9.45 -5.22 2.80
N ILE A 121 -10.68 -5.27 2.28
CA ILE A 121 -11.60 -6.37 2.50
C ILE A 121 -12.08 -6.94 1.17
N ALA A 122 -12.09 -8.26 1.06
CA ALA A 122 -12.73 -8.99 -0.02
C ALA A 122 -13.37 -10.28 0.56
N GLY A 123 -14.67 -10.41 0.43
CA GLY A 123 -15.42 -11.55 0.97
C GLY A 123 -15.24 -11.71 2.49
N ASN A 124 -14.72 -12.86 2.90
CA ASN A 124 -14.42 -13.19 4.30
C ASN A 124 -12.97 -12.91 4.72
N LYS A 125 -12.18 -12.28 3.85
CA LYS A 125 -10.77 -11.99 4.10
C LYS A 125 -10.51 -10.50 4.27
N MET A 126 -9.51 -10.19 5.07
CA MET A 126 -8.96 -8.84 5.25
C MET A 126 -7.45 -8.88 5.07
N ALA A 127 -6.91 -7.93 4.31
CA ALA A 127 -5.49 -7.65 4.28
C ALA A 127 -5.20 -6.39 5.09
N VAL A 128 -4.15 -6.41 5.89
CA VAL A 128 -3.58 -5.21 6.53
C VAL A 128 -2.18 -5.00 6.02
N VAL A 129 -1.98 -3.89 5.33
CA VAL A 129 -0.67 -3.42 4.85
C VAL A 129 -0.08 -2.52 5.93
N VAL A 130 1.13 -2.83 6.38
CA VAL A 130 1.83 -2.09 7.44
C VAL A 130 3.17 -1.61 6.91
N THR A 131 3.51 -0.35 7.14
CA THR A 131 4.81 0.22 6.77
C THR A 131 5.40 1.03 7.91
N ASN A 132 6.72 1.08 7.96
CA ASN A 132 7.48 1.97 8.82
C ASN A 132 8.05 3.12 7.97
N THR A 133 7.50 4.32 8.15
CA THR A 133 7.98 5.54 7.49
C THR A 133 9.02 6.31 8.29
N GLY A 134 9.31 5.86 9.51
CA GLY A 134 10.32 6.46 10.40
C GLY A 134 11.70 5.85 10.19
N VAL A 135 12.73 6.58 10.64
CA VAL A 135 14.15 6.19 10.51
C VAL A 135 14.58 5.07 11.46
N LYS A 136 13.83 4.82 12.53
CA LYS A 136 14.14 3.79 13.52
C LYS A 136 13.33 2.54 13.24
N ARG A 137 13.93 1.36 13.53
CA ARG A 137 13.19 0.11 13.51
C ARG A 137 12.02 0.14 14.47
N GLN A 138 10.86 -0.27 14.00
CA GLN A 138 9.61 -0.27 14.75
C GLN A 138 9.04 -1.68 14.87
N LYS A 139 8.53 -2.00 16.06
CA LYS A 139 7.79 -3.24 16.31
C LYS A 139 6.36 -2.92 16.64
N GLY A 140 5.43 -3.74 16.13
CA GLY A 140 4.02 -3.61 16.44
C GLY A 140 3.28 -4.91 16.21
N THR A 141 2.08 -4.99 16.78
CA THR A 141 1.18 -6.13 16.61
C THR A 141 -0.12 -5.64 16.04
N ILE A 142 -0.62 -6.31 15.02
CA ILE A 142 -1.91 -6.04 14.40
C ILE A 142 -2.97 -6.95 15.00
N GLN A 143 -4.11 -6.39 15.39
CA GLN A 143 -5.26 -7.12 15.88
C GLN A 143 -6.48 -6.78 15.01
N VAL A 144 -7.21 -7.79 14.60
CA VAL A 144 -8.42 -7.66 13.78
C VAL A 144 -9.56 -8.41 14.49
N PRO A 145 -10.46 -7.70 15.20
CA PRO A 145 -11.55 -8.34 15.92
C PRO A 145 -12.46 -9.17 15.03
N GLY A 146 -12.77 -10.42 15.42
CA GLY A 146 -13.61 -11.35 14.66
C GLY A 146 -12.91 -11.99 13.45
N TYR A 147 -11.56 -11.88 13.38
CA TYR A 147 -10.75 -12.51 12.36
C TYR A 147 -9.54 -13.22 12.99
N ARG A 148 -9.14 -14.33 12.40
CA ARG A 148 -7.88 -15.03 12.75
C ARG A 148 -6.81 -14.69 11.72
N PHE A 149 -5.57 -14.65 12.17
CA PHE A 149 -4.41 -14.54 11.29
C PHE A 149 -4.29 -15.81 10.44
N ALA A 150 -4.19 -15.64 9.14
CA ALA A 150 -4.04 -16.73 8.19
C ALA A 150 -2.60 -16.86 7.69
N GLU A 151 -2.07 -15.77 7.15
CA GLU A 151 -0.71 -15.73 6.62
C GLU A 151 -0.21 -14.28 6.53
N GLY A 152 1.07 -14.10 6.23
CA GLY A 152 1.64 -12.78 5.96
C GLY A 152 3.00 -12.88 5.29
N ARG A 153 3.44 -11.79 4.68
CA ARG A 153 4.77 -11.68 4.07
C ARG A 153 5.38 -10.30 4.28
N SER A 154 6.69 -10.31 4.42
CA SER A 154 7.50 -9.09 4.40
C SER A 154 7.71 -8.58 2.97
N LEU A 155 8.29 -7.39 2.85
CA LEU A 155 8.71 -6.83 1.55
C LEU A 155 9.71 -7.72 0.80
N SER A 156 10.53 -8.50 1.51
CA SER A 156 11.42 -9.50 0.92
C SER A 156 10.73 -10.82 0.57
N PHE A 157 9.40 -10.86 0.67
CA PHE A 157 8.55 -12.02 0.42
C PHE A 157 8.73 -13.18 1.44
N GLU A 158 9.41 -12.92 2.56
CA GLU A 158 9.56 -13.88 3.65
C GLU A 158 8.24 -14.06 4.41
N PRO A 159 7.88 -15.31 4.76
CA PRO A 159 6.65 -15.58 5.48
C PRO A 159 6.71 -15.03 6.91
N LEU A 160 5.60 -14.50 7.37
CA LEU A 160 5.38 -14.07 8.74
C LEU A 160 4.59 -15.16 9.49
N SER A 161 5.05 -15.50 10.69
CA SER A 161 4.41 -16.57 11.49
C SER A 161 3.36 -16.04 12.48
N SER A 162 3.19 -14.73 12.56
CA SER A 162 2.26 -14.09 13.51
C SER A 162 1.85 -12.69 13.05
N THR A 163 0.94 -12.08 13.81
CA THR A 163 0.50 -10.70 13.60
C THR A 163 1.50 -9.64 14.06
N SER A 164 2.65 -10.05 14.63
CA SER A 164 3.70 -9.14 15.04
C SER A 164 4.65 -8.84 13.89
N VAL A 165 4.90 -7.56 13.65
CA VAL A 165 5.84 -7.07 12.65
C VAL A 165 7.04 -6.39 13.33
N ASN A 166 8.20 -6.43 12.65
CA ASN A 166 9.41 -5.75 13.07
C ASN A 166 10.08 -5.14 11.85
N LEU A 167 9.68 -3.92 11.52
CA LEU A 167 10.01 -3.25 10.28
C LEU A 167 11.14 -2.25 10.44
N GLN A 168 12.11 -2.30 9.55
CA GLN A 168 13.14 -1.28 9.41
C GLN A 168 12.56 -0.03 8.72
N GLU A 169 13.38 1.00 8.58
CA GLU A 169 13.03 2.20 7.81
C GLU A 169 12.58 1.81 6.40
N ASN A 170 11.45 2.36 5.96
CA ASN A 170 10.85 2.13 4.64
C ASN A 170 10.56 0.65 4.32
N ASP A 171 10.46 -0.20 5.35
CA ASP A 171 10.05 -1.59 5.19
C ASP A 171 8.51 -1.70 5.20
N LEU A 172 8.01 -2.81 4.66
CA LEU A 172 6.59 -3.07 4.50
C LEU A 172 6.29 -4.54 4.74
N ALA A 173 5.12 -4.80 5.32
CA ALA A 173 4.54 -6.13 5.47
C ALA A 173 3.07 -6.13 5.08
N VAL A 174 2.60 -7.29 4.62
CA VAL A 174 1.18 -7.57 4.38
C VAL A 174 0.78 -8.75 5.26
N LEU A 175 -0.30 -8.58 6.02
CA LEU A 175 -0.89 -9.61 6.87
C LEU A 175 -2.31 -9.90 6.38
N ILE A 176 -2.63 -11.17 6.27
CA ILE A 176 -3.94 -11.65 5.83
C ILE A 176 -4.67 -12.29 7.00
N PHE A 177 -5.93 -11.94 7.12
CA PHE A 177 -6.84 -12.43 8.14
C PHE A 177 -8.08 -13.02 7.48
N GLU A 178 -8.63 -14.06 8.08
CA GLU A 178 -9.89 -14.69 7.69
C GLU A 178 -10.92 -14.57 8.80
N LYS A 179 -12.15 -14.28 8.43
CA LYS A 179 -13.27 -14.15 9.37
C LYS A 179 -13.48 -15.48 10.09
N GLU A 180 -13.67 -15.42 11.40
CA GLU A 180 -13.99 -16.56 12.25
C GLU A 180 -15.43 -17.07 12.03
#